data_c41665199b964d1cdf70c25dfb1de7d6
#
_entry.id   c41665199b964d1cdf70c25dfb1de7d6
#
_cell.length_a   1.000
_cell.length_b   1.000
_cell.length_c   1.000
_cell.angle_alpha   90.00
_cell.angle_beta   90.00
_cell.angle_gamma   90.00
#
_symmetry.space_group_name_H-M   'P 1'
#
loop_
_entity.id
_entity.type
_entity.pdbx_description
1 polymer ?
#
loop_
_entity_poly.entity_id
_entity_poly.type
_entity_poly.pdbx_seq_one_letter_code
_entity_poly.pdbx_strand_id
1 'polypeptide(L)'
;MRHSLVPAGLRYADQVARSGSIQKAARELHVAASAINRQMLHLEEELGVPLFERLPRGMRLTPSGDALITLARHWRQDERAVIAEIRRIQGVHQGHVALAAMDSHATSVMPALVRDLAAQHPLVSLSIELATPDDAEAALLTGKADLAAIFNLTPRRELLVLWKSALPLGCVVAPGHPLAQRETVSFQEATAHPVALQSKALTIRRYLEAQYNWLFKEPRRFTETNSLQLVKQLALGGTHVLFTSELDVAPELASGQLVFIPVRDRGAEPQEISVAVDAAKPPGPIVKLVSERLIAAVQGALAAARGQEVGAG
;
A
#
# COMPACT_ATOMS: atom_id res chain seq x y z
N MET A 1 30.90 2.04 5.30
CA MET A 1 30.07 0.97 4.68
C MET A 1 29.63 0.02 5.79
N ARG A 2 28.32 -0.16 6.04
CA ARG A 2 27.88 -1.22 6.95
C ARG A 2 28.11 -2.54 6.24
N HIS A 3 28.85 -3.46 6.85
CA HIS A 3 29.00 -4.82 6.33
C HIS A 3 27.61 -5.47 6.32
N SER A 4 27.11 -5.85 5.13
CA SER A 4 25.91 -6.66 4.97
C SER A 4 26.29 -8.13 5.06
N LEU A 5 25.47 -8.94 5.71
CA LEU A 5 25.60 -10.40 5.78
C LEU A 5 25.17 -11.05 4.45
N VAL A 6 24.38 -10.33 3.65
CA VAL A 6 23.96 -10.81 2.32
C VAL A 6 25.13 -10.65 1.32
N PRO A 7 25.44 -11.68 0.52
CA PRO A 7 26.50 -11.64 -0.49
C PRO A 7 26.43 -10.45 -1.44
N ALA A 8 27.58 -9.89 -1.80
CA ALA A 8 27.64 -8.70 -2.65
C ALA A 8 27.00 -8.91 -4.03
N GLY A 9 27.19 -10.10 -4.63
CA GLY A 9 26.58 -10.45 -5.91
C GLY A 9 25.05 -10.35 -5.90
N LEU A 10 24.39 -10.87 -4.87
CA LEU A 10 22.95 -10.80 -4.71
C LEU A 10 22.45 -9.35 -4.50
N ARG A 11 23.19 -8.54 -3.73
CA ARG A 11 22.86 -7.12 -3.55
C ARG A 11 23.00 -6.33 -4.84
N TYR A 12 24.00 -6.63 -5.65
CA TYR A 12 24.19 -6.00 -6.95
C TYR A 12 23.10 -6.40 -7.93
N ALA A 13 22.75 -7.69 -7.98
CA ALA A 13 21.68 -8.18 -8.82
C ALA A 13 20.31 -7.54 -8.46
N ASP A 14 19.96 -7.44 -7.16
CA ASP A 14 18.74 -6.74 -6.73
C ASP A 14 18.75 -5.26 -7.13
N GLN A 15 19.91 -4.57 -7.03
CA GLN A 15 20.00 -3.17 -7.45
C GLN A 15 19.87 -3.00 -8.96
N VAL A 16 20.44 -3.92 -9.75
CA VAL A 16 20.24 -3.92 -11.22
C VAL A 16 18.78 -4.16 -11.57
N ALA A 17 18.11 -5.08 -10.89
CA ALA A 17 16.68 -5.34 -11.07
C ALA A 17 15.81 -4.10 -10.79
N ARG A 18 16.16 -3.32 -9.75
CA ARG A 18 15.45 -2.08 -9.40
C ARG A 18 15.69 -0.94 -10.39
N SER A 19 16.93 -0.78 -10.79
CA SER A 19 17.35 0.36 -11.63
C SER A 19 17.19 0.12 -13.13
N GLY A 20 17.00 -1.15 -13.54
CA GLY A 20 16.92 -1.59 -14.93
C GLY A 20 18.23 -1.44 -15.72
N SER A 21 19.36 -1.12 -15.06
CA SER A 21 20.64 -0.85 -15.74
C SER A 21 21.83 -1.03 -14.80
N ILE A 22 22.87 -1.73 -15.27
CA ILE A 22 24.14 -1.88 -14.55
C ILE A 22 24.79 -0.52 -14.28
N GLN A 23 24.75 0.40 -15.23
CA GLN A 23 25.36 1.73 -15.08
C GLN A 23 24.65 2.56 -14.00
N LYS A 24 23.33 2.49 -13.96
CA LYS A 24 22.52 3.17 -12.95
C LYS A 24 22.74 2.55 -11.56
N ALA A 25 22.72 1.22 -11.47
CA ALA A 25 23.00 0.48 -10.24
C ALA A 25 24.39 0.81 -9.68
N ALA A 26 25.41 0.88 -10.55
CA ALA A 26 26.79 1.20 -10.19
C ALA A 26 26.91 2.60 -9.55
N ARG A 27 26.21 3.59 -10.11
CA ARG A 27 26.16 4.96 -9.54
C ARG A 27 25.48 4.97 -8.17
N GLU A 28 24.34 4.29 -8.04
CA GLU A 28 23.55 4.23 -6.80
C GLU A 28 24.29 3.48 -5.68
N LEU A 29 25.09 2.47 -6.03
CA LEU A 29 25.87 1.69 -5.08
C LEU A 29 27.29 2.24 -4.85
N HIS A 30 27.70 3.27 -5.60
CA HIS A 30 29.06 3.84 -5.57
C HIS A 30 30.17 2.80 -5.83
N VAL A 31 29.95 1.91 -6.82
CA VAL A 31 30.91 0.87 -7.23
C VAL A 31 31.15 0.93 -8.74
N ALA A 32 32.22 0.29 -9.22
CA ALA A 32 32.47 0.19 -10.65
C ALA A 32 31.43 -0.70 -11.35
N ALA A 33 30.94 -0.29 -12.51
CA ALA A 33 30.01 -1.10 -13.32
C ALA A 33 30.59 -2.47 -13.71
N SER A 34 31.91 -2.54 -13.94
CA SER A 34 32.64 -3.78 -14.19
C SER A 34 32.61 -4.75 -13.01
N ALA A 35 32.59 -4.24 -11.76
CA ALA A 35 32.46 -5.09 -10.58
C ALA A 35 31.07 -5.72 -10.49
N ILE A 36 30.00 -4.96 -10.77
CA ILE A 36 28.63 -5.49 -10.85
C ILE A 36 28.53 -6.54 -11.96
N ASN A 37 29.00 -6.20 -13.17
CA ASN A 37 28.91 -7.13 -14.31
C ASN A 37 29.64 -8.45 -14.03
N ARG A 38 30.84 -8.41 -13.42
CA ARG A 38 31.57 -9.62 -13.06
C ARG A 38 30.83 -10.48 -12.04
N GLN A 39 30.23 -9.87 -11.03
CA GLN A 39 29.46 -10.61 -10.03
C GLN A 39 28.18 -11.23 -10.62
N MET A 40 27.55 -10.54 -11.55
CA MET A 40 26.37 -11.10 -12.24
C MET A 40 26.74 -12.28 -13.13
N LEU A 41 27.80 -12.16 -13.94
CA LEU A 41 28.31 -13.27 -14.76
C LEU A 41 28.69 -14.48 -13.88
N HIS A 42 29.36 -14.25 -12.75
CA HIS A 42 29.70 -15.31 -11.82
C HIS A 42 28.47 -16.03 -11.27
N LEU A 43 27.41 -15.30 -10.88
CA LEU A 43 26.16 -15.91 -10.44
C LEU A 43 25.46 -16.72 -11.57
N GLU A 44 25.49 -16.22 -12.79
CA GLU A 44 24.93 -16.91 -13.95
C GLU A 44 25.71 -18.18 -14.29
N GLU A 45 27.06 -18.14 -14.18
CA GLU A 45 27.92 -19.29 -14.36
C GLU A 45 27.70 -20.36 -13.27
N GLU A 46 27.63 -19.97 -12.01
CA GLU A 46 27.37 -20.89 -10.88
C GLU A 46 26.02 -21.57 -10.97
N LEU A 47 24.99 -20.84 -11.40
CA LEU A 47 23.63 -21.35 -11.51
C LEU A 47 23.35 -22.03 -12.85
N GLY A 48 24.21 -21.85 -13.86
CA GLY A 48 24.08 -22.42 -15.20
C GLY A 48 22.91 -21.85 -16.01
N VAL A 49 22.35 -20.71 -15.58
CA VAL A 49 21.19 -20.07 -16.25
C VAL A 49 21.35 -18.54 -16.27
N PRO A 50 20.85 -17.86 -17.32
CA PRO A 50 20.82 -16.40 -17.35
C PRO A 50 19.82 -15.87 -16.33
N LEU A 51 20.23 -14.83 -15.59
CA LEU A 51 19.39 -14.14 -14.61
C LEU A 51 18.76 -12.87 -15.19
N PHE A 52 19.37 -12.31 -16.24
CA PHE A 52 18.89 -11.10 -16.89
C PHE A 52 18.89 -11.24 -18.42
N GLU A 53 17.86 -10.67 -19.04
CA GLU A 53 17.80 -10.42 -20.48
C GLU A 53 18.31 -9.01 -20.77
N ARG A 54 19.22 -8.87 -21.74
CA ARG A 54 19.69 -7.57 -22.24
C ARG A 54 18.72 -7.05 -23.29
N LEU A 55 18.12 -5.90 -23.03
CA LEU A 55 17.21 -5.21 -23.92
C LEU A 55 17.88 -3.96 -24.51
N PRO A 56 17.43 -3.43 -25.66
CA PRO A 56 17.96 -2.18 -26.23
C PRO A 56 17.88 -0.98 -25.26
N ARG A 57 16.96 -1.01 -24.30
CA ARG A 57 16.75 0.03 -23.28
C ARG A 57 16.95 -0.48 -21.84
N GLY A 58 17.91 -1.37 -21.62
CA GLY A 58 18.24 -1.79 -20.28
C GLY A 58 18.26 -3.30 -20.05
N MET A 59 17.94 -3.72 -18.84
CA MET A 59 17.96 -5.12 -18.41
C MET A 59 16.63 -5.49 -17.75
N ARG A 60 16.16 -6.70 -18.02
CA ARG A 60 14.95 -7.28 -17.43
C ARG A 60 15.31 -8.63 -16.81
N LEU A 61 14.68 -8.97 -15.68
CA LEU A 61 14.83 -10.28 -15.05
C LEU A 61 14.25 -11.38 -15.94
N THR A 62 14.97 -12.51 -15.97
CA THR A 62 14.39 -13.79 -16.41
C THR A 62 13.53 -14.38 -15.28
N PRO A 63 12.72 -15.43 -15.50
CA PRO A 63 12.05 -16.15 -14.43
C PRO A 63 13.02 -16.68 -13.35
N SER A 64 14.21 -17.16 -13.75
CA SER A 64 15.26 -17.60 -12.83
C SER A 64 15.84 -16.42 -12.05
N GLY A 65 16.01 -15.28 -12.71
CA GLY A 65 16.45 -14.03 -12.06
C GLY A 65 15.44 -13.55 -11.04
N ASP A 66 14.15 -13.60 -11.36
CA ASP A 66 13.08 -13.16 -10.44
C ASP A 66 13.05 -14.03 -9.16
N ALA A 67 13.17 -15.36 -9.32
CA ALA A 67 13.26 -16.29 -8.19
C ALA A 67 14.47 -15.98 -7.29
N LEU A 68 15.66 -15.76 -7.88
CA LEU A 68 16.88 -15.43 -7.12
C LEU A 68 16.77 -14.09 -6.40
N ILE A 69 16.22 -13.07 -7.06
CA ILE A 69 16.04 -11.74 -6.46
C ILE A 69 15.03 -11.77 -5.32
N THR A 70 13.96 -12.55 -5.45
CA THR A 70 13.00 -12.78 -4.37
C THR A 70 13.69 -13.38 -3.15
N LEU A 71 14.50 -14.44 -3.33
CA LEU A 71 15.31 -15.01 -2.25
C LEU A 71 16.27 -13.98 -1.63
N ALA A 72 16.97 -13.21 -2.46
CA ALA A 72 17.91 -12.19 -1.98
C ALA A 72 17.22 -11.09 -1.13
N ARG A 73 16.00 -10.71 -1.49
CA ARG A 73 15.19 -9.76 -0.72
C ARG A 73 14.76 -10.34 0.61
N HIS A 74 14.33 -11.60 0.65
CA HIS A 74 14.00 -12.29 1.88
C HIS A 74 15.21 -12.39 2.82
N TRP A 75 16.39 -12.72 2.31
CA TRP A 75 17.61 -12.72 3.13
C TRP A 75 17.95 -11.34 3.70
N ARG A 76 17.69 -10.27 2.96
CA ARG A 76 17.86 -8.90 3.49
C ARG A 76 16.84 -8.54 4.58
N GLN A 77 15.62 -9.05 4.49
CA GLN A 77 14.65 -8.88 5.58
C GLN A 77 15.10 -9.63 6.82
N ASP A 78 15.58 -10.88 6.68
CA ASP A 78 16.10 -11.67 7.79
C ASP A 78 17.33 -11.00 8.43
N GLU A 79 18.28 -10.52 7.62
CA GLU A 79 19.42 -9.73 8.10
C GLU A 79 18.96 -8.54 8.94
N ARG A 80 17.99 -7.76 8.44
CA ARG A 80 17.44 -6.60 9.17
C ARG A 80 16.78 -7.01 10.48
N ALA A 81 16.01 -8.09 10.46
CA ALA A 81 15.32 -8.60 11.65
C ALA A 81 16.32 -9.04 12.73
N VAL A 82 17.37 -9.77 12.35
CA VAL A 82 18.43 -10.21 13.27
C VAL A 82 19.21 -9.02 13.84
N ILE A 83 19.58 -8.05 13.01
CA ILE A 83 20.27 -6.84 13.46
C ILE A 83 19.40 -6.02 14.42
N ALA A 84 18.10 -5.91 14.12
CA ALA A 84 17.15 -5.21 15.00
C ALA A 84 17.00 -5.93 16.34
N GLU A 85 16.95 -7.27 16.34
CA GLU A 85 16.88 -8.06 17.57
C GLU A 85 18.15 -7.93 18.42
N ILE A 86 19.35 -7.99 17.81
CA ILE A 86 20.62 -7.75 18.52
C ILE A 86 20.59 -6.37 19.19
N ARG A 87 20.10 -5.34 18.51
CA ARG A 87 20.00 -3.98 19.08
C ARG A 87 18.95 -3.90 20.18
N ARG A 88 17.81 -4.57 20.03
CA ARG A 88 16.79 -4.65 21.07
C ARG A 88 17.34 -5.26 22.36
N ILE A 89 18.15 -6.32 22.26
CA ILE A 89 18.86 -6.92 23.38
C ILE A 89 19.80 -5.89 24.05
N GLN A 90 20.36 -4.97 23.28
CA GLN A 90 21.18 -3.87 23.76
C GLN A 90 20.35 -2.66 24.26
N GLY A 91 19.03 -2.77 24.33
CA GLY A 91 18.13 -1.68 24.75
C GLY A 91 17.86 -0.62 23.68
N VAL A 92 18.22 -0.86 22.43
CA VAL A 92 18.06 0.11 21.32
C VAL A 92 16.99 -0.36 20.36
N HIS A 93 15.85 0.35 20.31
CA HIS A 93 14.79 0.14 19.31
C HIS A 93 15.15 0.87 18.01
N GLN A 94 15.88 0.20 17.14
CA GLN A 94 16.31 0.74 15.85
C GLN A 94 16.06 -0.25 14.72
N GLY A 95 15.53 0.23 13.60
CA GLY A 95 15.31 -0.61 12.43
C GLY A 95 14.76 0.16 11.24
N HIS A 96 14.47 -0.59 10.17
CA HIS A 96 13.84 -0.09 8.97
C HIS A 96 12.71 -1.02 8.55
N VAL A 97 11.55 -0.47 8.18
CA VAL A 97 10.39 -1.20 7.66
C VAL A 97 10.02 -0.65 6.29
N ALA A 98 9.92 -1.54 5.31
CA ALA A 98 9.34 -1.24 4.00
C ALA A 98 7.83 -1.50 4.06
N LEU A 99 7.03 -0.46 3.86
CA LEU A 99 5.58 -0.50 3.94
C LEU A 99 4.96 -0.26 2.56
N ALA A 100 4.11 -1.19 2.11
CA ALA A 100 3.22 -0.97 0.98
C ALA A 100 1.86 -0.48 1.49
N ALA A 101 1.36 0.61 0.92
CA ALA A 101 0.10 1.21 1.31
C ALA A 101 -0.69 1.64 0.08
N MET A 102 -1.98 1.84 0.22
CA MET A 102 -2.80 2.38 -0.86
C MET A 102 -2.85 3.91 -0.81
N ASP A 103 -3.16 4.54 -1.95
CA ASP A 103 -3.25 6.01 -2.08
C ASP A 103 -4.22 6.64 -1.05
N SER A 104 -5.29 5.92 -0.69
CA SER A 104 -6.24 6.31 0.36
C SER A 104 -5.60 6.58 1.74
N HIS A 105 -4.51 5.89 2.06
CA HIS A 105 -3.82 6.06 3.34
C HIS A 105 -2.87 7.28 3.37
N ALA A 106 -2.56 7.85 2.20
CA ALA A 106 -1.51 8.86 2.04
C ALA A 106 -1.79 10.16 2.79
N THR A 107 -3.07 10.55 2.94
CA THR A 107 -3.45 11.85 3.51
C THR A 107 -3.82 11.83 4.99
N SER A 108 -4.11 10.66 5.56
CA SER A 108 -4.52 10.51 6.97
C SER A 108 -3.62 9.55 7.74
N VAL A 109 -3.65 8.27 7.37
CA VAL A 109 -3.01 7.17 8.11
C VAL A 109 -1.49 7.28 8.08
N MET A 110 -0.88 7.46 6.89
CA MET A 110 0.58 7.50 6.78
C MET A 110 1.20 8.71 7.48
N PRO A 111 0.66 9.96 7.36
CA PRO A 111 1.17 11.08 8.13
C PRO A 111 1.04 10.90 9.65
N ALA A 112 -0.04 10.27 10.12
CA ALA A 112 -0.22 9.98 11.55
C ALA A 112 0.82 8.97 12.05
N LEU A 113 1.01 7.86 11.33
CA LEU A 113 2.02 6.85 11.63
C LEU A 113 3.43 7.44 11.67
N VAL A 114 3.80 8.24 10.66
CA VAL A 114 5.14 8.85 10.59
C VAL A 114 5.38 9.81 11.75
N ARG A 115 4.39 10.65 12.11
CA ARG A 115 4.50 11.55 13.27
C ARG A 115 4.64 10.79 14.58
N ASP A 116 3.84 9.75 14.80
CA ASP A 116 3.91 8.94 16.02
C ASP A 116 5.27 8.25 16.16
N LEU A 117 5.75 7.60 15.10
CA LEU A 117 7.07 6.95 15.10
C LEU A 117 8.21 7.96 15.29
N ALA A 118 8.15 9.15 14.69
CA ALA A 118 9.16 10.17 14.86
C ALA A 118 9.24 10.67 16.33
N ALA A 119 8.09 10.74 17.00
CA ALA A 119 8.01 11.17 18.40
C ALA A 119 8.43 10.07 19.38
N GLN A 120 7.99 8.84 19.20
CA GLN A 120 8.14 7.74 20.16
C GLN A 120 9.33 6.83 19.84
N HIS A 121 9.69 6.69 18.56
CA HIS A 121 10.71 5.75 18.06
C HIS A 121 11.61 6.38 17.00
N PRO A 122 12.37 7.46 17.31
CA PRO A 122 13.09 8.27 16.33
C PRO A 122 14.18 7.51 15.55
N LEU A 123 14.57 6.32 16.01
CA LEU A 123 15.54 5.45 15.33
C LEU A 123 14.89 4.40 14.40
N VAL A 124 13.56 4.40 14.31
CA VAL A 124 12.82 3.57 13.34
C VAL A 124 12.60 4.39 12.07
N SER A 125 13.06 3.86 10.94
CA SER A 125 12.87 4.47 9.62
C SER A 125 11.89 3.68 8.79
N LEU A 126 11.11 4.39 7.95
CA LEU A 126 10.17 3.80 7.01
C LEU A 126 10.57 4.12 5.57
N SER A 127 10.31 3.18 4.66
CA SER A 127 10.09 3.47 3.25
C SER A 127 8.64 3.10 2.92
N ILE A 128 7.87 4.07 2.43
CA ILE A 128 6.46 3.89 2.12
C ILE A 128 6.31 3.94 0.60
N GLU A 129 5.75 2.89 0.02
CA GLU A 129 5.42 2.82 -1.40
C GLU A 129 3.90 2.76 -1.54
N LEU A 130 3.33 3.68 -2.34
CA LEU A 130 1.91 3.66 -2.67
C LEU A 130 1.70 2.71 -3.84
N ALA A 131 0.81 1.74 -3.65
CA ALA A 131 0.64 0.62 -4.57
C ALA A 131 -0.85 0.30 -4.77
N THR A 132 -1.18 -0.40 -5.86
CA THR A 132 -2.48 -1.07 -6.00
C THR A 132 -2.55 -2.27 -5.05
N PRO A 133 -3.74 -2.83 -4.75
CA PRO A 133 -3.84 -4.04 -3.93
C PRO A 133 -2.97 -5.19 -4.45
N ASP A 134 -3.03 -5.46 -5.75
CA ASP A 134 -2.30 -6.54 -6.39
C ASP A 134 -0.76 -6.33 -6.29
N ASP A 135 -0.30 -5.07 -6.47
CA ASP A 135 1.13 -4.73 -6.33
C ASP A 135 1.58 -4.79 -4.85
N ALA A 136 0.72 -4.41 -3.90
CA ALA A 136 1.02 -4.50 -2.47
C ALA A 136 1.11 -5.96 -2.00
N GLU A 137 0.20 -6.84 -2.46
CA GLU A 137 0.31 -8.29 -2.24
C GLU A 137 1.61 -8.84 -2.83
N ALA A 138 1.92 -8.52 -4.09
CA ALA A 138 3.15 -8.94 -4.74
C ALA A 138 4.40 -8.41 -4.01
N ALA A 139 4.35 -7.18 -3.47
CA ALA A 139 5.45 -6.61 -2.71
C ALA A 139 5.75 -7.39 -1.42
N LEU A 140 4.72 -7.88 -0.70
CA LEU A 140 4.89 -8.77 0.44
C LEU A 140 5.54 -10.09 0.03
N LEU A 141 4.95 -10.79 -0.96
CA LEU A 141 5.39 -12.11 -1.41
C LEU A 141 6.80 -12.11 -2.00
N THR A 142 7.24 -11.00 -2.57
CA THR A 142 8.59 -10.86 -3.16
C THR A 142 9.60 -10.20 -2.23
N GLY A 143 9.25 -9.95 -0.97
CA GLY A 143 10.12 -9.30 0.01
C GLY A 143 10.50 -7.85 -0.33
N LYS A 144 9.74 -7.18 -1.18
CA LYS A 144 9.86 -5.72 -1.41
C LYS A 144 9.29 -4.92 -0.25
N ALA A 145 8.21 -5.40 0.37
CA ALA A 145 7.61 -4.85 1.57
C ALA A 145 7.71 -5.82 2.74
N ASP A 146 7.85 -5.30 3.94
CA ASP A 146 7.83 -6.04 5.20
C ASP A 146 6.41 -6.08 5.79
N LEU A 147 5.58 -5.08 5.45
CA LEU A 147 4.24 -4.85 5.96
C LEU A 147 3.38 -4.20 4.87
N ALA A 148 2.09 -4.48 4.83
CA ALA A 148 1.19 -3.80 3.92
C ALA A 148 -0.17 -3.48 4.56
N ALA A 149 -0.77 -2.35 4.14
CA ALA A 149 -2.15 -1.98 4.42
C ALA A 149 -2.95 -2.04 3.12
N ILE A 150 -3.87 -3.00 2.98
CA ILE A 150 -4.50 -3.38 1.71
C ILE A 150 -6.02 -3.44 1.87
N PHE A 151 -6.76 -2.84 0.93
CA PHE A 151 -8.20 -3.04 0.81
C PHE A 151 -8.53 -4.33 0.05
N ASN A 152 -9.51 -5.06 0.57
CA ASN A 152 -10.06 -6.28 -0.04
C ASN A 152 -8.96 -7.28 -0.41
N LEU A 153 -8.07 -7.53 0.54
CA LEU A 153 -6.99 -8.50 0.41
C LEU A 153 -7.55 -9.86 0.01
N THR A 154 -7.04 -10.44 -1.07
CA THR A 154 -7.42 -11.79 -1.47
C THR A 154 -6.87 -12.80 -0.46
N PRO A 155 -7.73 -13.64 0.16
CA PRO A 155 -7.26 -14.66 1.11
C PRO A 155 -6.26 -15.62 0.45
N ARG A 156 -5.03 -15.65 0.97
CA ARG A 156 -3.95 -16.54 0.51
C ARG A 156 -3.23 -17.14 1.71
N ARG A 157 -2.76 -18.39 1.58
CA ARG A 157 -2.00 -19.06 2.64
C ARG A 157 -0.64 -18.42 2.89
N GLU A 158 -0.10 -17.76 1.89
CA GLU A 158 1.20 -17.07 1.90
C GLU A 158 1.15 -15.72 2.62
N LEU A 159 -0.03 -15.20 2.96
CA LEU A 159 -0.20 -13.94 3.65
C LEU A 159 -0.81 -14.15 5.04
N LEU A 160 -0.19 -13.54 6.05
CA LEU A 160 -0.70 -13.50 7.41
C LEU A 160 -1.35 -12.14 7.67
N VAL A 161 -2.65 -12.14 7.89
CA VAL A 161 -3.41 -10.95 8.29
C VAL A 161 -3.23 -10.75 9.80
N LEU A 162 -2.61 -9.64 10.17
CA LEU A 162 -2.39 -9.27 11.58
C LEU A 162 -3.62 -8.58 12.16
N TRP A 163 -4.33 -7.83 11.33
CA TRP A 163 -5.55 -7.11 11.72
C TRP A 163 -6.38 -6.80 10.49
N LYS A 164 -7.70 -6.71 10.68
CA LYS A 164 -8.64 -6.30 9.63
C LYS A 164 -9.86 -5.59 10.20
N SER A 165 -10.51 -4.76 9.40
CA SER A 165 -11.75 -4.09 9.74
C SER A 165 -12.64 -3.93 8.51
N ALA A 166 -13.95 -4.16 8.70
CA ALA A 166 -14.92 -3.90 7.66
C ALA A 166 -15.32 -2.41 7.65
N LEU A 167 -15.40 -1.83 6.46
CA LEU A 167 -15.74 -0.43 6.23
C LEU A 167 -16.96 -0.36 5.32
N PRO A 168 -18.03 0.32 5.73
CA PRO A 168 -19.21 0.47 4.89
C PRO A 168 -18.86 1.17 3.58
N LEU A 169 -19.55 0.80 2.52
CA LEU A 169 -19.55 1.56 1.28
C LEU A 169 -20.50 2.73 1.41
N GLY A 170 -20.04 3.92 1.09
CA GLY A 170 -20.84 5.14 1.16
C GLY A 170 -20.83 5.97 -0.10
N CYS A 171 -21.82 6.81 -0.17
CA CYS A 171 -21.93 7.94 -1.07
C CYS A 171 -21.37 9.17 -0.34
N VAL A 172 -20.40 9.84 -0.90
CA VAL A 172 -19.72 11.00 -0.31
C VAL A 172 -20.03 12.24 -1.14
N VAL A 173 -20.43 13.30 -0.47
CA VAL A 173 -20.83 14.58 -1.09
C VAL A 173 -20.41 15.77 -0.22
N ALA A 174 -20.38 16.96 -0.79
CA ALA A 174 -20.25 18.20 -0.01
C ALA A 174 -21.49 18.49 0.85
N PRO A 175 -21.39 19.20 1.99
CA PRO A 175 -22.53 19.51 2.87
C PRO A 175 -23.70 20.23 2.20
N GLY A 176 -23.43 21.01 1.15
CA GLY A 176 -24.48 21.70 0.36
C GLY A 176 -25.16 20.87 -0.73
N HIS A 177 -24.74 19.62 -0.91
CA HIS A 177 -25.32 18.75 -1.93
C HIS A 177 -26.73 18.27 -1.53
N PRO A 178 -27.71 18.12 -2.48
CA PRO A 178 -29.07 17.68 -2.17
C PRO A 178 -29.19 16.37 -1.39
N LEU A 179 -28.21 15.46 -1.53
CA LEU A 179 -28.17 14.19 -0.82
C LEU A 179 -27.63 14.31 0.62
N ALA A 180 -26.96 15.40 0.99
CA ALA A 180 -26.25 15.52 2.27
C ALA A 180 -27.12 15.34 3.51
N GLN A 181 -28.44 15.60 3.39
CA GLN A 181 -29.43 15.46 4.50
C GLN A 181 -30.06 14.05 4.57
N ARG A 182 -29.64 13.12 3.71
CA ARG A 182 -30.15 11.74 3.72
C ARG A 182 -29.42 10.89 4.75
N GLU A 183 -30.14 10.09 5.51
CA GLU A 183 -29.56 9.08 6.41
C GLU A 183 -28.91 7.92 5.63
N THR A 184 -29.51 7.54 4.50
CA THR A 184 -29.03 6.51 3.58
C THR A 184 -29.37 6.86 2.14
N VAL A 185 -28.67 6.28 1.18
CA VAL A 185 -28.90 6.50 -0.24
C VAL A 185 -28.80 5.19 -1.03
N SER A 186 -29.59 5.04 -2.11
CA SER A 186 -29.37 3.96 -3.09
C SER A 186 -28.42 4.42 -4.20
N PHE A 187 -27.81 3.45 -4.89
CA PHE A 187 -27.01 3.75 -6.09
C PHE A 187 -27.82 4.48 -7.15
N GLN A 188 -29.11 4.12 -7.30
CA GLN A 188 -30.01 4.76 -8.28
C GLN A 188 -30.21 6.25 -7.95
N GLU A 189 -30.46 6.58 -6.69
CA GLU A 189 -30.60 7.98 -6.25
C GLU A 189 -29.30 8.76 -6.42
N ALA A 190 -28.19 8.18 -5.99
CA ALA A 190 -26.88 8.82 -6.08
C ALA A 190 -26.44 9.06 -7.53
N THR A 191 -26.68 8.10 -8.44
CA THR A 191 -26.29 8.21 -9.85
C THR A 191 -27.24 9.06 -10.71
N ALA A 192 -28.31 9.59 -10.13
CA ALA A 192 -29.09 10.67 -10.74
C ALA A 192 -28.28 12.00 -10.81
N HIS A 193 -27.21 12.11 -10.03
CA HIS A 193 -26.25 13.20 -10.02
C HIS A 193 -24.97 12.85 -10.80
N PRO A 194 -24.13 13.84 -11.17
CA PRO A 194 -22.80 13.59 -11.74
C PRO A 194 -21.96 12.77 -10.74
N VAL A 195 -21.26 11.73 -11.21
CA VAL A 195 -20.45 10.85 -10.36
C VAL A 195 -18.99 10.96 -10.72
N ALA A 196 -18.16 11.17 -9.73
CA ALA A 196 -16.70 11.02 -9.83
C ALA A 196 -16.34 9.57 -9.53
N LEU A 197 -15.81 8.88 -10.53
CA LEU A 197 -15.46 7.46 -10.45
C LEU A 197 -13.95 7.26 -10.46
N GLN A 198 -13.51 6.37 -9.61
CA GLN A 198 -12.17 5.82 -9.71
C GLN A 198 -12.07 4.87 -10.91
N SER A 199 -10.90 4.82 -11.56
CA SER A 199 -10.67 3.93 -12.70
C SER A 199 -10.58 2.46 -12.28
N LYS A 200 -10.63 1.53 -13.26
CA LYS A 200 -10.55 0.06 -13.04
C LYS A 200 -9.27 -0.41 -12.34
N ALA A 201 -8.23 0.41 -12.33
CA ALA A 201 -7.01 0.12 -11.59
C ALA A 201 -7.24 0.13 -10.07
N LEU A 202 -8.31 0.77 -9.59
CA LEU A 202 -8.63 0.91 -8.17
C LEU A 202 -9.75 -0.06 -7.75
N THR A 203 -9.64 -0.57 -6.51
CA THR A 203 -10.47 -1.65 -5.99
C THR A 203 -11.97 -1.36 -6.04
N ILE A 204 -12.35 -0.13 -5.66
CA ILE A 204 -13.77 0.26 -5.58
C ILE A 204 -14.46 0.16 -6.94
N ARG A 205 -13.79 0.52 -8.05
CA ARG A 205 -14.35 0.44 -9.38
C ARG A 205 -14.58 -1.02 -9.80
N ARG A 206 -13.62 -1.91 -9.54
CA ARG A 206 -13.76 -3.35 -9.82
C ARG A 206 -14.93 -3.94 -9.03
N TYR A 207 -15.05 -3.57 -7.77
CA TYR A 207 -16.17 -3.97 -6.93
C TYR A 207 -17.53 -3.50 -7.49
N LEU A 208 -17.67 -2.21 -7.82
CA LEU A 208 -18.89 -1.65 -8.38
C LEU A 208 -19.27 -2.30 -9.72
N GLU A 209 -18.32 -2.59 -10.59
CA GLU A 209 -18.58 -3.28 -11.85
C GLU A 209 -19.04 -4.72 -11.66
N ALA A 210 -18.43 -5.46 -10.72
CA ALA A 210 -18.79 -6.84 -10.45
C ALA A 210 -20.19 -6.97 -9.86
N GLN A 211 -20.56 -6.09 -8.94
CA GLN A 211 -21.85 -6.17 -8.21
C GLN A 211 -22.96 -5.36 -8.86
N TYR A 212 -22.64 -4.25 -9.49
CA TYR A 212 -23.60 -3.25 -10.00
C TYR A 212 -23.35 -2.87 -11.45
N ASN A 213 -23.06 -3.86 -12.31
CA ASN A 213 -22.75 -3.64 -13.75
C ASN A 213 -23.81 -2.78 -14.47
N TRP A 214 -25.07 -2.80 -14.01
CA TRP A 214 -26.15 -1.97 -14.56
C TRP A 214 -25.87 -0.46 -14.44
N LEU A 215 -25.09 -0.02 -13.43
CA LEU A 215 -24.68 1.38 -13.29
C LEU A 215 -23.92 1.91 -14.51
N PHE A 216 -23.24 1.04 -15.23
CA PHE A 216 -22.35 1.37 -16.35
C PHE A 216 -22.98 1.08 -17.73
N LYS A 217 -24.21 0.56 -17.78
CA LYS A 217 -24.89 0.22 -19.06
C LYS A 217 -25.56 1.41 -19.72
N GLU A 218 -25.92 2.44 -18.96
CA GLU A 218 -26.56 3.64 -19.48
C GLU A 218 -25.57 4.80 -19.58
N PRO A 219 -25.72 5.70 -20.57
CA PRO A 219 -24.90 6.91 -20.67
C PRO A 219 -25.23 7.82 -19.48
N ARG A 220 -24.35 7.84 -18.49
CA ARG A 220 -24.44 8.68 -17.28
C ARG A 220 -23.32 9.72 -17.28
N ARG A 221 -23.46 10.76 -16.45
CA ARG A 221 -22.44 11.79 -16.28
C ARG A 221 -21.35 11.31 -15.35
N PHE A 222 -20.45 10.47 -15.86
CA PHE A 222 -19.28 10.00 -15.13
C PHE A 222 -18.04 10.78 -15.49
N THR A 223 -17.27 11.20 -14.47
CA THR A 223 -15.89 11.62 -14.62
C THR A 223 -15.01 10.53 -14.05
N GLU A 224 -14.22 9.85 -14.88
CA GLU A 224 -13.36 8.75 -14.47
C GLU A 224 -11.89 9.18 -14.40
N THR A 225 -11.22 8.81 -13.31
CA THR A 225 -9.79 9.08 -13.10
C THR A 225 -9.14 8.01 -12.22
N ASN A 226 -7.82 7.84 -12.34
CA ASN A 226 -7.02 7.00 -11.45
C ASN A 226 -6.49 7.75 -10.22
N SER A 227 -6.86 9.01 -10.03
CA SER A 227 -6.44 9.82 -8.90
C SER A 227 -7.56 9.92 -7.87
N LEU A 228 -7.34 9.35 -6.67
CA LEU A 228 -8.26 9.53 -5.54
C LEU A 228 -8.38 11.01 -5.16
N GLN A 229 -7.29 11.76 -5.21
CA GLN A 229 -7.31 13.19 -4.89
C GLN A 229 -8.22 13.97 -5.84
N LEU A 230 -8.19 13.66 -7.14
CA LEU A 230 -9.06 14.36 -8.10
C LEU A 230 -10.54 14.05 -7.84
N VAL A 231 -10.94 12.80 -7.60
CA VAL A 231 -12.35 12.48 -7.30
C VAL A 231 -12.81 13.16 -6.01
N LYS A 232 -11.94 13.27 -4.99
CA LYS A 232 -12.22 14.01 -3.75
C LYS A 232 -12.45 15.50 -4.03
N GLN A 233 -11.61 16.13 -4.85
CA GLN A 233 -11.78 17.54 -5.22
C GLN A 233 -13.07 17.80 -6.01
N LEU A 234 -13.49 16.86 -6.86
CA LEU A 234 -14.77 16.94 -7.57
C LEU A 234 -15.96 16.88 -6.60
N ALA A 235 -15.90 16.00 -5.57
CA ALA A 235 -16.92 15.94 -4.54
C ALA A 235 -16.94 17.20 -3.66
N LEU A 236 -15.78 17.71 -3.25
CA LEU A 236 -15.64 18.97 -2.50
C LEU A 236 -16.21 20.17 -3.29
N GLY A 237 -16.13 20.15 -4.63
CA GLY A 237 -16.75 21.16 -5.50
C GLY A 237 -18.29 21.15 -5.49
N GLY A 238 -18.93 20.23 -4.77
CA GLY A 238 -20.36 20.23 -4.51
C GLY A 238 -21.25 19.72 -5.66
N THR A 239 -20.69 19.35 -6.81
CA THR A 239 -21.45 18.93 -7.99
C THR A 239 -21.40 17.42 -8.25
N HIS A 240 -20.44 16.71 -7.71
CA HIS A 240 -20.22 15.29 -7.95
C HIS A 240 -20.44 14.46 -6.69
N VAL A 241 -20.95 13.27 -6.90
CA VAL A 241 -21.04 12.20 -5.93
C VAL A 241 -19.79 11.32 -6.06
N LEU A 242 -19.24 10.87 -4.95
CA LEU A 242 -18.15 9.90 -4.89
C LEU A 242 -18.63 8.64 -4.13
N PHE A 243 -18.38 7.45 -4.65
CA PHE A 243 -18.55 6.19 -3.91
C PHE A 243 -17.21 5.71 -3.36
N THR A 244 -17.12 5.58 -2.05
CA THR A 244 -15.88 5.15 -1.39
C THR A 244 -16.12 4.71 0.06
N SER A 245 -15.05 4.30 0.77
CA SER A 245 -15.08 4.08 2.21
C SER A 245 -14.87 5.39 2.99
N GLU A 246 -15.28 5.40 4.24
CA GLU A 246 -15.03 6.54 5.13
C GLU A 246 -13.54 6.80 5.37
N LEU A 247 -12.68 5.76 5.27
CA LEU A 247 -11.23 5.90 5.44
C LEU A 247 -10.58 6.74 4.33
N ASP A 248 -11.08 6.61 3.10
CA ASP A 248 -10.57 7.34 1.93
C ASP A 248 -10.73 8.86 2.05
N VAL A 249 -11.75 9.29 2.79
CA VAL A 249 -12.15 10.70 2.97
C VAL A 249 -12.14 11.11 4.44
N ALA A 250 -11.40 10.36 5.30
CA ALA A 250 -11.42 10.59 6.74
C ALA A 250 -11.05 12.03 7.16
N PRO A 251 -10.03 12.71 6.57
CA PRO A 251 -9.75 14.09 6.91
C PRO A 251 -10.88 15.06 6.57
N GLU A 252 -11.53 14.86 5.44
CA GLU A 252 -12.61 15.71 4.96
C GLU A 252 -13.89 15.49 5.77
N LEU A 253 -14.15 14.28 6.25
CA LEU A 253 -15.24 13.98 7.17
C LEU A 253 -14.99 14.63 8.55
N ALA A 254 -13.79 14.44 9.11
CA ALA A 254 -13.40 15.02 10.39
C ALA A 254 -13.47 16.55 10.40
N SER A 255 -13.19 17.20 9.27
CA SER A 255 -13.28 18.65 9.11
C SER A 255 -14.68 19.16 8.70
N GLY A 256 -15.65 18.27 8.46
CA GLY A 256 -16.99 18.62 7.99
C GLY A 256 -17.05 19.14 6.55
N GLN A 257 -15.98 18.97 5.77
CA GLN A 257 -15.94 19.38 4.35
C GLN A 257 -16.70 18.42 3.44
N LEU A 258 -16.83 17.15 3.84
CA LEU A 258 -17.63 16.14 3.16
C LEU A 258 -18.59 15.46 4.14
N VAL A 259 -19.65 14.85 3.61
CA VAL A 259 -20.64 14.05 4.33
C VAL A 259 -20.62 12.64 3.75
N PHE A 260 -20.55 11.64 4.61
CA PHE A 260 -20.63 10.23 4.26
C PHE A 260 -22.04 9.72 4.50
N ILE A 261 -22.66 9.15 3.47
CA ILE A 261 -24.02 8.63 3.49
C ILE A 261 -23.97 7.14 3.16
N PRO A 262 -24.30 6.23 4.08
CA PRO A 262 -24.27 4.80 3.82
C PRO A 262 -25.14 4.41 2.63
N VAL A 263 -24.64 3.53 1.77
CA VAL A 263 -25.39 2.94 0.67
C VAL A 263 -26.26 1.80 1.21
N ARG A 264 -27.59 1.84 0.93
CA ARG A 264 -28.56 0.87 1.48
C ARG A 264 -28.90 -0.28 0.55
N ASP A 265 -28.31 -0.33 -0.66
CA ASP A 265 -28.63 -1.37 -1.63
C ASP A 265 -28.25 -2.75 -1.10
N ARG A 266 -29.12 -3.74 -1.34
CA ARG A 266 -28.81 -5.13 -1.00
C ARG A 266 -27.57 -5.58 -1.78
N GLY A 267 -26.56 -6.12 -1.06
CA GLY A 267 -25.27 -6.51 -1.64
C GLY A 267 -24.25 -5.38 -1.71
N ALA A 268 -24.51 -4.19 -1.11
CA ALA A 268 -23.47 -3.22 -0.82
C ALA A 268 -22.59 -3.77 0.31
N GLU A 269 -21.77 -4.78 -0.01
CA GLU A 269 -20.86 -5.39 0.95
C GLU A 269 -19.84 -4.37 1.43
N PRO A 270 -19.53 -4.37 2.72
CA PRO A 270 -18.46 -3.52 3.24
C PRO A 270 -17.13 -3.89 2.59
N GLN A 271 -16.27 -2.91 2.35
CA GLN A 271 -14.88 -3.15 2.02
C GLN A 271 -14.12 -3.58 3.26
N GLU A 272 -13.10 -4.38 3.10
CA GLU A 272 -12.24 -4.79 4.22
C GLU A 272 -10.86 -4.16 4.06
N ILE A 273 -10.41 -3.41 5.08
CA ILE A 273 -9.01 -3.00 5.19
C ILE A 273 -8.27 -4.04 6.01
N SER A 274 -7.12 -4.51 5.53
CA SER A 274 -6.26 -5.49 6.20
C SER A 274 -4.86 -4.97 6.36
N VAL A 275 -4.25 -5.26 7.51
CA VAL A 275 -2.80 -5.11 7.76
C VAL A 275 -2.20 -6.50 7.72
N ALA A 276 -1.29 -6.75 6.78
CA ALA A 276 -0.76 -8.07 6.47
C ALA A 276 0.76 -8.09 6.30
N VAL A 277 1.32 -9.30 6.48
CA VAL A 277 2.74 -9.63 6.29
C VAL A 277 2.86 -10.95 5.52
N ASP A 278 4.06 -11.28 5.05
CA ASP A 278 4.38 -12.61 4.51
C ASP A 278 4.23 -13.67 5.61
N ALA A 279 3.40 -14.70 5.37
CA ALA A 279 3.15 -15.80 6.33
C ALA A 279 4.36 -16.72 6.50
N ALA A 280 5.26 -16.78 5.50
CA ALA A 280 6.47 -17.59 5.59
C ALA A 280 7.44 -17.07 6.67
N LYS A 281 7.24 -15.82 7.14
CA LYS A 281 8.13 -15.14 8.09
C LYS A 281 7.37 -14.46 9.21
N PRO A 282 7.53 -14.92 10.46
CA PRO A 282 6.99 -14.18 11.60
C PRO A 282 7.55 -12.75 11.62
N PRO A 283 6.72 -11.73 11.83
CA PRO A 283 7.18 -10.35 11.86
C PRO A 283 8.16 -10.14 13.01
N GLY A 284 9.34 -9.60 12.69
CA GLY A 284 10.34 -9.21 13.70
C GLY A 284 9.82 -8.08 14.61
N PRO A 285 10.53 -7.78 15.72
CA PRO A 285 10.06 -6.84 16.73
C PRO A 285 9.73 -5.44 16.18
N ILE A 286 10.53 -4.94 15.24
CA ILE A 286 10.29 -3.60 14.64
C ILE A 286 9.09 -3.62 13.69
N VAL A 287 8.88 -4.71 12.93
CA VAL A 287 7.70 -4.85 12.07
C VAL A 287 6.43 -4.95 12.93
N LYS A 288 6.47 -5.69 14.05
CA LYS A 288 5.37 -5.75 15.02
C LYS A 288 5.03 -4.37 15.57
N LEU A 289 6.04 -3.64 16.06
CA LEU A 289 5.87 -2.28 16.55
C LEU A 289 5.20 -1.38 15.50
N VAL A 290 5.72 -1.37 14.27
CA VAL A 290 5.17 -0.54 13.20
C VAL A 290 3.75 -1.00 12.84
N SER A 291 3.45 -2.31 12.85
CA SER A 291 2.10 -2.81 12.57
C SER A 291 1.09 -2.36 13.62
N GLU A 292 1.44 -2.40 14.91
CA GLU A 292 0.59 -1.91 15.99
C GLU A 292 0.31 -0.40 15.86
N ARG A 293 1.33 0.40 15.54
CA ARG A 293 1.19 1.85 15.31
C ARG A 293 0.38 2.15 14.04
N LEU A 294 0.55 1.36 12.99
CA LEU A 294 -0.25 1.47 11.77
C LEU A 294 -1.73 1.18 12.04
N ILE A 295 -2.03 0.10 12.77
CA ILE A 295 -3.39 -0.25 13.17
C ILE A 295 -4.02 0.88 13.99
N ALA A 296 -3.29 1.40 14.98
CA ALA A 296 -3.74 2.55 15.77
C ALA A 296 -4.00 3.79 14.91
N ALA A 297 -3.17 4.06 13.92
CA ALA A 297 -3.36 5.19 13.00
C ALA A 297 -4.62 5.01 12.12
N VAL A 298 -4.91 3.79 11.64
CA VAL A 298 -6.15 3.48 10.90
C VAL A 298 -7.37 3.66 11.81
N GLN A 299 -7.33 3.10 13.01
CA GLN A 299 -8.43 3.23 13.99
C GLN A 299 -8.67 4.69 14.38
N GLY A 300 -7.61 5.47 14.60
CA GLY A 300 -7.69 6.89 14.89
C GLY A 300 -8.30 7.71 13.75
N ALA A 301 -7.92 7.41 12.49
CA ALA A 301 -8.51 8.06 11.33
C ALA A 301 -10.02 7.75 11.20
N LEU A 302 -10.43 6.51 11.44
CA LEU A 302 -11.84 6.10 11.42
C LEU A 302 -12.64 6.74 12.57
N ALA A 303 -12.10 6.77 13.77
CA ALA A 303 -12.73 7.41 14.92
C ALA A 303 -12.97 8.91 14.65
N ALA A 304 -11.95 9.60 14.12
CA ALA A 304 -12.07 11.01 13.76
C ALA A 304 -13.13 11.24 12.66
N ALA A 305 -13.17 10.38 11.63
CA ALA A 305 -14.16 10.45 10.55
C ALA A 305 -15.60 10.26 11.06
N ARG A 306 -15.80 9.46 12.11
CA ARG A 306 -17.09 9.17 12.73
C ARG A 306 -17.49 10.14 13.83
N GLY A 307 -16.66 11.16 14.11
CA GLY A 307 -16.88 12.09 15.22
C GLY A 307 -16.82 11.44 16.61
N GLN A 308 -16.13 10.30 16.73
CA GLN A 308 -15.91 9.61 18.01
C GLN A 308 -14.61 10.11 18.63
N GLU A 309 -14.64 10.48 19.93
CA GLU A 309 -13.40 10.78 20.64
C GLU A 309 -12.49 9.54 20.64
N VAL A 310 -11.24 9.74 20.23
CA VAL A 310 -10.20 8.71 20.35
C VAL A 310 -9.92 8.57 21.85
N GLY A 311 -10.47 7.54 22.48
CA GLY A 311 -10.17 7.22 23.87
C GLY A 311 -8.65 7.08 24.04
N ALA A 312 -8.07 7.99 24.81
CA ALA A 312 -6.69 7.87 25.27
C ALA A 312 -6.62 6.65 26.18
N GLY A 313 -6.10 5.51 25.63
CA GLY A 313 -5.82 4.29 26.34
C GLY A 313 -4.31 4.06 26.43
#